data_3193770b86659424c1816687a20f2c47
#
_entry.id   3193770b86659424c1816687a20f2c47
#
_cell.length_a   1.000
_cell.length_b   1.000
_cell.length_c   1.000
_cell.angle_alpha   90.00
_cell.angle_beta   90.00
_cell.angle_gamma   90.00
#
_symmetry.space_group_name_H-M   'P 1'
#
loop_
_entity.id
_entity.type
_entity.pdbx_description
1 polymer ?
#
loop_
_entity_poly.entity_id
_entity_poly.type
_entity_poly.pdbx_seq_one_letter_code
_entity_poly.pdbx_strand_id
1 'polypeptide(L)'
;DALLVLVVNAAQTESVLFGETGAVKHMKKGAVVVASSTVPAAYARELEGRLAEHGLLMVDGPVSGGAAKAATGEMTVMGSGTPEAFEAADFLLKAIAMKVYQLGDQAGPGSTVKTINQLLAGVHIAAAAEAMALGIRAGVAPTDLFEVISNSAGASWMFNNRVPHILDGDYAPLSAVNIFVKDLGIVLETGKELTFPLPLSAAAHQQFLGAAAAGLGKEDDSAVIKVFQKLAGIDLPEAKDE
;
A
#
# COMPACT_ATOMS: atom_id res chain seq x y z
N ASP A 1 2.27 -26.02 -8.97
CA ASP A 1 1.66 -25.55 -7.74
C ASP A 1 2.23 -24.17 -7.39
N ALA A 2 1.40 -23.26 -6.89
CA ALA A 2 1.79 -21.90 -6.54
C ALA A 2 1.19 -21.48 -5.18
N LEU A 3 1.86 -20.55 -4.49
CA LEU A 3 1.39 -19.93 -3.26
C LEU A 3 1.40 -18.42 -3.42
N LEU A 4 0.24 -17.77 -3.24
CA LEU A 4 0.13 -16.33 -3.10
C LEU A 4 0.28 -15.93 -1.64
N VAL A 5 1.28 -15.10 -1.32
CA VAL A 5 1.49 -14.54 0.01
C VAL A 5 1.12 -13.04 -0.03
N LEU A 6 -0.09 -12.73 0.42
CA LEU A 6 -0.62 -11.36 0.46
C LEU A 6 -0.98 -11.01 1.90
N VAL A 7 0.04 -10.75 2.70
CA VAL A 7 -0.05 -10.32 4.11
C VAL A 7 0.55 -8.91 4.26
N VAL A 8 0.42 -8.33 5.46
CA VAL A 8 0.69 -6.90 5.66
C VAL A 8 2.18 -6.54 5.63
N ASN A 9 3.06 -7.44 6.12
CA ASN A 9 4.47 -7.11 6.36
C ASN A 9 5.41 -8.33 6.28
N ALA A 10 6.72 -8.08 6.36
CA ALA A 10 7.74 -9.11 6.33
C ALA A 10 7.59 -10.14 7.46
N ALA A 11 7.28 -9.72 8.69
CA ALA A 11 7.13 -10.65 9.82
C ALA A 11 6.00 -11.66 9.60
N GLN A 12 4.88 -11.22 9.04
CA GLN A 12 3.79 -12.11 8.66
C GLN A 12 4.17 -13.02 7.48
N THR A 13 4.93 -12.49 6.50
CA THR A 13 5.49 -13.29 5.40
C THR A 13 6.39 -14.40 5.94
N GLU A 14 7.29 -14.07 6.88
CA GLU A 14 8.14 -15.05 7.58
C GLU A 14 7.30 -16.14 8.26
N SER A 15 6.29 -15.75 9.02
CA SER A 15 5.42 -16.70 9.73
C SER A 15 4.70 -17.65 8.78
N VAL A 16 4.16 -17.14 7.66
CA VAL A 16 3.45 -17.96 6.66
C VAL A 16 4.39 -18.91 5.95
N LEU A 17 5.60 -18.48 5.59
CA LEU A 17 6.53 -19.28 4.81
C LEU A 17 7.37 -20.22 5.66
N PHE A 18 7.96 -19.71 6.74
CA PHE A 18 9.01 -20.41 7.51
C PHE A 18 8.63 -20.69 8.97
N GLY A 19 7.45 -20.27 9.42
CA GLY A 19 6.97 -20.54 10.77
C GLY A 19 6.93 -22.03 11.14
N GLU A 20 6.50 -22.36 12.34
CA GLU A 20 6.41 -23.75 12.80
C GLU A 20 5.58 -24.63 11.84
N THR A 21 4.46 -24.09 11.36
CA THR A 21 3.58 -24.71 10.35
C THR A 21 3.76 -24.09 8.96
N GLY A 22 4.93 -23.51 8.69
CA GLY A 22 5.21 -22.74 7.48
C GLY A 22 5.08 -23.53 6.18
N ALA A 23 4.59 -22.86 5.13
CA ALA A 23 4.23 -23.48 3.87
C ALA A 23 5.42 -24.12 3.12
N VAL A 24 6.62 -23.53 3.24
CA VAL A 24 7.84 -23.98 2.51
C VAL A 24 8.12 -25.47 2.73
N LYS A 25 7.90 -25.98 3.95
CA LYS A 25 8.13 -27.41 4.29
C LYS A 25 7.24 -28.37 3.50
N HIS A 26 6.13 -27.90 2.97
CA HIS A 26 5.09 -28.70 2.30
C HIS A 26 5.00 -28.44 0.81
N MET A 27 5.75 -27.45 0.29
CA MET A 27 5.77 -27.13 -1.12
C MET A 27 6.70 -28.07 -1.89
N LYS A 28 6.30 -28.44 -3.11
CA LYS A 28 7.11 -29.27 -4.00
C LYS A 28 8.24 -28.42 -4.62
N LYS A 29 9.38 -29.04 -4.90
CA LYS A 29 10.46 -28.40 -5.68
C LYS A 29 9.91 -27.91 -7.02
N GLY A 30 10.32 -26.73 -7.44
CA GLY A 30 9.82 -26.06 -8.64
C GLY A 30 8.47 -25.35 -8.47
N ALA A 31 7.82 -25.43 -7.29
CA ALA A 31 6.65 -24.60 -7.00
C ALA A 31 7.07 -23.13 -6.84
N VAL A 32 6.13 -22.22 -7.12
CA VAL A 32 6.39 -20.78 -7.10
C VAL A 32 5.68 -20.08 -5.95
N VAL A 33 6.38 -19.15 -5.30
CA VAL A 33 5.81 -18.20 -4.32
C VAL A 33 5.64 -16.85 -5.00
N VAL A 34 4.41 -16.34 -5.07
CA VAL A 34 4.13 -14.96 -5.45
C VAL A 34 4.06 -14.14 -4.18
N ALA A 35 5.14 -13.41 -3.87
CA ALA A 35 5.26 -12.60 -2.66
C ALA A 35 4.70 -11.19 -2.92
N SER A 36 3.47 -10.95 -2.45
CA SER A 36 2.72 -9.71 -2.76
C SER A 36 2.65 -8.73 -1.59
N SER A 37 3.29 -9.02 -0.46
CA SER A 37 3.39 -8.11 0.67
C SER A 37 4.23 -6.87 0.32
N THR A 38 3.87 -5.70 0.86
CA THR A 38 4.72 -4.51 0.75
C THR A 38 5.86 -4.61 1.76
N VAL A 39 7.06 -4.82 1.25
CA VAL A 39 8.30 -5.06 2.01
C VAL A 39 9.48 -4.28 1.41
N PRO A 40 10.58 -4.07 2.16
CA PRO A 40 11.81 -3.53 1.60
C PRO A 40 12.37 -4.42 0.48
N ALA A 41 12.92 -3.80 -0.58
CA ALA A 41 13.52 -4.55 -1.70
C ALA A 41 14.70 -5.45 -1.28
N ALA A 42 15.44 -5.08 -0.25
CA ALA A 42 16.49 -5.91 0.33
C ALA A 42 15.94 -7.21 0.90
N TYR A 43 14.82 -7.12 1.63
CA TYR A 43 14.12 -8.30 2.14
C TYR A 43 13.59 -9.20 1.02
N ALA A 44 13.04 -8.62 -0.05
CA ALA A 44 12.56 -9.41 -1.18
C ALA A 44 13.69 -10.23 -1.84
N ARG A 45 14.88 -9.64 -1.98
CA ARG A 45 16.08 -10.35 -2.50
C ARG A 45 16.56 -11.47 -1.56
N GLU A 46 16.59 -11.21 -0.26
CA GLU A 46 16.93 -12.23 0.73
C GLU A 46 15.93 -13.39 0.69
N LEU A 47 14.63 -13.07 0.62
CA LEU A 47 13.57 -14.07 0.56
C LEU A 47 13.69 -14.97 -0.68
N GLU A 48 14.00 -14.39 -1.86
CA GLU A 48 14.25 -15.15 -3.09
C GLU A 48 15.38 -16.18 -2.90
N GLY A 49 16.51 -15.74 -2.34
CA GLY A 49 17.64 -16.64 -2.07
C GLY A 49 17.28 -17.80 -1.13
N ARG A 50 16.56 -17.49 -0.04
CA ARG A 50 16.12 -18.50 0.93
C ARG A 50 15.10 -19.49 0.33
N LEU A 51 14.18 -19.03 -0.50
CA LEU A 51 13.25 -19.92 -1.22
C LEU A 51 13.99 -20.82 -2.22
N ALA A 52 15.01 -20.29 -2.90
CA ALA A 52 15.84 -21.06 -3.82
C ALA A 52 16.61 -22.19 -3.12
N GLU A 53 17.06 -22.01 -1.85
CA GLU A 53 17.66 -23.08 -1.03
C GLU A 53 16.72 -24.28 -0.82
N HIS A 54 15.41 -24.02 -0.86
CA HIS A 54 14.37 -25.06 -0.78
C HIS A 54 13.93 -25.58 -2.16
N GLY A 55 14.56 -25.10 -3.25
CA GLY A 55 14.21 -25.45 -4.63
C GLY A 55 12.89 -24.84 -5.10
N LEU A 56 12.48 -23.71 -4.52
CA LEU A 56 11.29 -22.97 -4.87
C LEU A 56 11.62 -21.75 -5.74
N LEU A 57 10.71 -21.40 -6.61
CA LEU A 57 10.75 -20.19 -7.43
C LEU A 57 10.03 -19.05 -6.71
N MET A 58 10.39 -17.79 -7.03
CA MET A 58 9.71 -16.62 -6.47
C MET A 58 9.42 -15.57 -7.54
N VAL A 59 8.23 -14.97 -7.45
CA VAL A 59 7.92 -13.67 -8.04
C VAL A 59 7.78 -12.67 -6.90
N ASP A 60 8.65 -11.67 -6.82
CA ASP A 60 8.46 -10.46 -6.01
C ASP A 60 7.37 -9.64 -6.70
N GLY A 61 6.13 -9.80 -6.25
CA GLY A 61 4.94 -9.36 -6.96
C GLY A 61 3.98 -8.52 -6.12
N PRO A 62 4.42 -7.38 -5.52
CA PRO A 62 3.51 -6.50 -4.81
C PRO A 62 2.43 -5.95 -5.76
N VAL A 63 1.27 -5.65 -5.17
CA VAL A 63 0.05 -5.31 -5.89
C VAL A 63 -0.41 -3.87 -5.65
N SER A 64 -1.21 -3.35 -6.57
CA SER A 64 -1.96 -2.10 -6.43
C SER A 64 -3.39 -2.28 -6.93
N GLY A 65 -4.35 -1.54 -6.34
CA GLY A 65 -5.76 -1.57 -6.72
C GLY A 65 -6.74 -1.64 -5.54
N GLY A 66 -6.24 -2.00 -4.35
CA GLY A 66 -7.06 -2.11 -3.13
C GLY A 66 -8.08 -3.26 -3.18
N ALA A 67 -8.95 -3.32 -2.19
CA ALA A 67 -9.94 -4.40 -2.04
C ALA A 67 -10.92 -4.48 -3.22
N ALA A 68 -11.32 -3.33 -3.79
CA ALA A 68 -12.26 -3.29 -4.91
C ALA A 68 -11.71 -4.03 -6.15
N LYS A 69 -10.46 -3.74 -6.56
CA LYS A 69 -9.83 -4.44 -7.69
C LYS A 69 -9.43 -5.86 -7.37
N ALA A 70 -9.14 -6.17 -6.10
CA ALA A 70 -8.90 -7.54 -5.67
C ALA A 70 -10.15 -8.42 -5.84
N ALA A 71 -11.33 -7.90 -5.50
CA ALA A 71 -12.59 -8.61 -5.62
C ALA A 71 -12.95 -8.99 -7.07
N THR A 72 -12.49 -8.21 -8.05
CA THR A 72 -12.75 -8.43 -9.49
C THR A 72 -11.59 -9.09 -10.23
N GLY A 73 -10.46 -9.39 -9.56
CA GLY A 73 -9.25 -9.91 -10.19
C GLY A 73 -8.54 -8.89 -11.10
N GLU A 74 -8.77 -7.60 -10.88
CA GLU A 74 -8.27 -6.50 -11.72
C GLU A 74 -7.07 -5.76 -11.11
N MET A 75 -6.31 -6.40 -10.23
CA MET A 75 -5.13 -5.78 -9.63
C MET A 75 -4.05 -5.47 -10.68
N THR A 76 -3.18 -4.56 -10.31
CA THR A 76 -1.91 -4.35 -11.00
C THR A 76 -0.81 -5.02 -10.19
N VAL A 77 -0.03 -5.91 -10.81
CA VAL A 77 1.14 -6.55 -10.21
C VAL A 77 2.41 -5.87 -10.70
N MET A 78 3.25 -5.45 -9.78
CA MET A 78 4.60 -4.90 -10.02
C MET A 78 5.60 -6.04 -9.81
N GLY A 79 5.75 -6.90 -10.83
CA GLY A 79 6.46 -8.16 -10.70
C GLY A 79 7.95 -8.07 -11.05
N SER A 80 8.80 -8.78 -10.31
CA SER A 80 10.17 -9.11 -10.71
C SER A 80 10.55 -10.52 -10.26
N GLY A 81 11.40 -11.20 -11.03
CA GLY A 81 11.78 -12.59 -10.81
C GLY A 81 12.19 -13.25 -12.12
N THR A 82 12.71 -14.47 -12.06
CA THR A 82 13.19 -15.17 -13.26
C THR A 82 12.07 -15.46 -14.25
N PRO A 83 12.36 -15.62 -15.55
CA PRO A 83 11.38 -16.04 -16.55
C PRO A 83 10.64 -17.32 -16.15
N GLU A 84 11.35 -18.29 -15.56
CA GLU A 84 10.77 -19.55 -15.07
C GLU A 84 9.77 -19.31 -13.93
N ALA A 85 10.07 -18.37 -13.02
CA ALA A 85 9.16 -18.01 -11.93
C ALA A 85 7.86 -17.38 -12.47
N PHE A 86 7.96 -16.51 -13.48
CA PHE A 86 6.78 -15.94 -14.13
C PHE A 86 5.97 -16.99 -14.91
N GLU A 87 6.64 -17.91 -15.61
CA GLU A 87 5.96 -19.01 -16.30
C GLU A 87 5.22 -19.90 -15.30
N ALA A 88 5.86 -20.29 -14.20
CA ALA A 88 5.24 -21.09 -13.14
C ALA A 88 4.07 -20.36 -12.45
N ALA A 89 4.11 -19.03 -12.34
CA ALA A 89 3.08 -18.21 -11.71
C ALA A 89 1.97 -17.75 -12.68
N ASP A 90 2.09 -17.96 -13.99
CA ASP A 90 1.25 -17.36 -15.03
C ASP A 90 -0.26 -17.54 -14.77
N PHE A 91 -0.69 -18.74 -14.42
CA PHE A 91 -2.09 -19.04 -14.15
C PHE A 91 -2.63 -18.27 -12.93
N LEU A 92 -1.80 -18.09 -11.89
CA LEU A 92 -2.17 -17.36 -10.69
C LEU A 92 -2.19 -15.85 -10.96
N LEU A 93 -1.18 -15.34 -11.65
CA LEU A 93 -1.10 -13.92 -12.01
C LEU A 93 -2.27 -13.49 -12.91
N LYS A 94 -2.66 -14.32 -13.87
CA LYS A 94 -3.85 -14.09 -14.73
C LYS A 94 -5.17 -14.10 -13.95
N ALA A 95 -5.25 -14.85 -12.86
CA ALA A 95 -6.45 -14.92 -12.03
C ALA A 95 -6.64 -13.70 -11.15
N ILE A 96 -5.56 -13.02 -10.74
CA ILE A 96 -5.60 -11.93 -9.76
C ILE A 96 -5.38 -10.54 -10.36
N ALA A 97 -4.87 -10.44 -11.60
CA ALA A 97 -4.40 -9.18 -12.14
C ALA A 97 -4.88 -8.93 -13.58
N MET A 98 -5.36 -7.72 -13.81
CA MET A 98 -5.61 -7.20 -15.15
C MET A 98 -4.29 -6.85 -15.86
N LYS A 99 -3.28 -6.42 -15.10
CA LYS A 99 -1.98 -6.02 -15.63
C LYS A 99 -0.83 -6.51 -14.75
N VAL A 100 0.10 -7.22 -15.38
CA VAL A 100 1.37 -7.65 -14.76
C VAL A 100 2.51 -6.92 -15.45
N TYR A 101 3.31 -6.18 -14.69
CA TYR A 101 4.57 -5.59 -15.16
C TYR A 101 5.71 -6.53 -14.77
N GLN A 102 6.60 -6.84 -15.72
CA GLN A 102 7.84 -7.56 -15.47
C GLN A 102 8.97 -6.54 -15.42
N LEU A 103 9.48 -6.26 -14.21
CA LEU A 103 10.38 -5.15 -13.92
C LEU A 103 11.84 -5.56 -13.77
N GLY A 104 12.12 -6.85 -13.87
CA GLY A 104 13.47 -7.42 -13.79
C GLY A 104 13.43 -8.94 -13.66
N ASP A 105 14.61 -9.54 -13.79
CA ASP A 105 14.84 -10.98 -13.80
C ASP A 105 15.26 -11.57 -12.44
N GLN A 106 15.20 -10.78 -11.39
CA GLN A 106 15.44 -11.15 -9.99
C GLN A 106 14.54 -10.34 -9.06
N ALA A 107 14.33 -10.78 -7.82
CA ALA A 107 13.56 -10.05 -6.84
C ALA A 107 14.20 -8.69 -6.47
N GLY A 108 13.35 -7.74 -6.08
CA GLY A 108 13.73 -6.40 -5.63
C GLY A 108 13.18 -5.26 -6.47
N PRO A 109 13.28 -5.25 -7.81
CA PRO A 109 12.66 -4.21 -8.64
C PRO A 109 11.16 -4.05 -8.42
N GLY A 110 10.40 -5.14 -8.25
CA GLY A 110 8.97 -5.10 -7.94
C GLY A 110 8.69 -4.35 -6.65
N SER A 111 9.33 -4.76 -5.57
CA SER A 111 9.24 -4.09 -4.26
C SER A 111 9.75 -2.65 -4.29
N THR A 112 10.78 -2.32 -5.09
CA THR A 112 11.26 -0.95 -5.27
C THR A 112 10.20 -0.07 -5.91
N VAL A 113 9.60 -0.52 -7.03
CA VAL A 113 8.52 0.22 -7.69
C VAL A 113 7.31 0.38 -6.78
N LYS A 114 6.97 -0.66 -5.99
CA LYS A 114 5.92 -0.56 -4.98
C LYS A 114 6.24 0.48 -3.91
N THR A 115 7.48 0.54 -3.42
CA THR A 115 7.92 1.58 -2.46
C THR A 115 7.71 2.99 -3.00
N ILE A 116 8.05 3.23 -4.28
CA ILE A 116 7.81 4.53 -4.94
C ILE A 116 6.31 4.80 -5.11
N ASN A 117 5.52 3.77 -5.46
CA ASN A 117 4.05 3.91 -5.50
C ASN A 117 3.48 4.30 -4.14
N GLN A 118 3.96 3.69 -3.04
CA GLN A 118 3.47 3.98 -1.69
C GLN A 118 3.93 5.36 -1.19
N LEU A 119 5.12 5.84 -1.62
CA LEU A 119 5.53 7.23 -1.43
C LEU A 119 4.45 8.18 -1.97
N LEU A 120 4.10 8.05 -3.25
CA LEU A 120 3.10 8.91 -3.88
C LEU A 120 1.73 8.75 -3.23
N ALA A 121 1.28 7.52 -2.98
CA ALA A 121 -0.02 7.27 -2.39
C ALA A 121 -0.13 7.92 -1.00
N GLY A 122 0.84 7.71 -0.11
CA GLY A 122 0.83 8.28 1.24
C GLY A 122 0.90 9.81 1.24
N VAL A 123 1.77 10.40 0.40
CA VAL A 123 1.87 11.86 0.26
C VAL A 123 0.56 12.43 -0.28
N HIS A 124 -0.06 11.79 -1.28
CA HIS A 124 -1.32 12.27 -1.85
C HIS A 124 -2.48 12.20 -0.86
N ILE A 125 -2.56 11.15 -0.02
CA ILE A 125 -3.60 11.06 1.02
C ILE A 125 -3.39 12.15 2.08
N ALA A 126 -2.16 12.33 2.56
CA ALA A 126 -1.84 13.35 3.53
C ALA A 126 -2.13 14.76 3.00
N ALA A 127 -1.75 15.04 1.75
CA ALA A 127 -2.04 16.32 1.08
C ALA A 127 -3.54 16.53 0.84
N ALA A 128 -4.29 15.47 0.49
CA ALA A 128 -5.75 15.53 0.35
C ALA A 128 -6.43 15.90 1.67
N ALA A 129 -6.03 15.25 2.77
CA ALA A 129 -6.55 15.53 4.10
C ALA A 129 -6.25 16.99 4.54
N GLU A 130 -5.02 17.46 4.31
CA GLU A 130 -4.62 18.83 4.63
C GLU A 130 -5.41 19.85 3.78
N ALA A 131 -5.55 19.61 2.47
CA ALA A 131 -6.28 20.49 1.56
C ALA A 131 -7.78 20.58 1.93
N MET A 132 -8.43 19.44 2.20
CA MET A 132 -9.82 19.41 2.64
C MET A 132 -10.00 20.13 3.98
N ALA A 133 -9.12 19.87 4.94
CA ALA A 133 -9.17 20.55 6.25
C ALA A 133 -9.00 22.07 6.13
N LEU A 134 -8.07 22.54 5.29
CA LEU A 134 -7.86 23.95 5.03
C LEU A 134 -9.09 24.59 4.37
N GLY A 135 -9.67 23.94 3.37
CA GLY A 135 -10.85 24.44 2.68
C GLY A 135 -12.08 24.53 3.59
N ILE A 136 -12.32 23.52 4.41
CA ILE A 136 -13.38 23.53 5.44
C ILE A 136 -13.15 24.70 6.42
N ARG A 137 -11.92 24.87 6.90
CA ARG A 137 -11.56 26.00 7.78
C ARG A 137 -11.77 27.37 7.13
N ALA A 138 -11.57 27.45 5.81
CA ALA A 138 -11.81 28.65 5.02
C ALA A 138 -13.30 28.90 4.72
N GLY A 139 -14.21 28.02 5.12
CA GLY A 139 -15.64 28.16 4.96
C GLY A 139 -16.19 27.65 3.62
N VAL A 140 -15.42 26.85 2.87
CA VAL A 140 -15.90 26.22 1.63
C VAL A 140 -16.58 24.90 1.97
N ALA A 141 -17.73 24.65 1.33
CA ALA A 141 -18.43 23.37 1.50
C ALA A 141 -17.57 22.19 1.04
N PRO A 142 -17.43 21.11 1.84
CA PRO A 142 -16.57 19.98 1.49
C PRO A 142 -16.92 19.32 0.14
N THR A 143 -18.19 19.24 -0.19
CA THR A 143 -18.71 18.71 -1.48
C THR A 143 -18.25 19.53 -2.67
N ASP A 144 -18.29 20.86 -2.56
CA ASP A 144 -17.85 21.76 -3.62
C ASP A 144 -16.34 21.67 -3.83
N LEU A 145 -15.57 21.57 -2.73
CA LEU A 145 -14.12 21.33 -2.79
C LEU A 145 -13.81 20.05 -3.56
N PHE A 146 -14.50 18.97 -3.23
CA PHE A 146 -14.30 17.69 -3.91
C PHE A 146 -14.63 17.77 -5.40
N GLU A 147 -15.79 18.32 -5.75
CA GLU A 147 -16.21 18.47 -7.13
C GLU A 147 -15.21 19.28 -7.95
N VAL A 148 -14.83 20.46 -7.47
CA VAL A 148 -13.93 21.35 -8.19
C VAL A 148 -12.52 20.75 -8.32
N ILE A 149 -11.94 20.25 -7.22
CA ILE A 149 -10.58 19.74 -7.24
C ILE A 149 -10.49 18.46 -8.07
N SER A 150 -11.49 17.57 -8.01
CA SER A 150 -11.51 16.34 -8.80
C SER A 150 -11.45 16.59 -10.32
N ASN A 151 -11.89 17.77 -10.76
CA ASN A 151 -11.87 18.20 -12.16
C ASN A 151 -10.77 19.23 -12.45
N SER A 152 -9.82 19.42 -11.55
CA SER A 152 -8.75 20.43 -11.63
C SER A 152 -7.37 19.79 -11.55
N ALA A 153 -6.32 20.57 -11.82
CA ALA A 153 -4.93 20.11 -11.81
C ALA A 153 -4.42 19.62 -10.43
N GLY A 154 -5.11 19.96 -9.34
CA GLY A 154 -4.81 19.48 -8.00
C GLY A 154 -5.28 18.05 -7.70
N ALA A 155 -6.02 17.42 -8.62
CA ALA A 155 -6.54 16.06 -8.45
C ALA A 155 -5.42 15.02 -8.40
N SER A 156 -5.68 13.94 -7.69
CA SER A 156 -4.91 12.69 -7.78
C SER A 156 -5.85 11.50 -7.65
N TRP A 157 -5.40 10.31 -8.08
CA TRP A 157 -6.20 9.11 -7.88
C TRP A 157 -6.56 8.91 -6.40
N MET A 158 -5.62 9.17 -5.49
CA MET A 158 -5.86 9.03 -4.06
C MET A 158 -6.83 10.09 -3.53
N PHE A 159 -6.76 11.34 -4.02
CA PHE A 159 -7.74 12.37 -3.68
C PHE A 159 -9.16 11.90 -4.06
N ASN A 160 -9.36 11.49 -5.31
CA ASN A 160 -10.67 11.07 -5.81
C ASN A 160 -11.21 9.81 -5.12
N ASN A 161 -10.32 8.95 -4.60
CA ASN A 161 -10.70 7.71 -3.95
C ASN A 161 -10.92 7.85 -2.44
N ARG A 162 -10.20 8.77 -1.76
CA ARG A 162 -10.24 8.91 -0.30
C ARG A 162 -11.14 10.04 0.20
N VAL A 163 -11.27 11.12 -0.54
CA VAL A 163 -12.14 12.22 -0.09
C VAL A 163 -13.61 11.82 0.02
N PRO A 164 -14.19 10.93 -0.82
CA PRO A 164 -15.54 10.42 -0.58
C PRO A 164 -15.76 9.82 0.81
N HIS A 165 -14.80 9.09 1.40
CA HIS A 165 -14.88 8.58 2.77
C HIS A 165 -15.03 9.72 3.79
N ILE A 166 -14.31 10.82 3.57
CA ILE A 166 -14.40 12.01 4.41
C ILE A 166 -15.78 12.67 4.28
N LEU A 167 -16.31 12.76 3.07
CA LEU A 167 -17.62 13.36 2.80
C LEU A 167 -18.79 12.54 3.37
N ASP A 168 -18.64 11.23 3.37
CA ASP A 168 -19.66 10.31 3.90
C ASP A 168 -19.48 10.06 5.41
N GLY A 169 -18.40 10.58 6.03
CA GLY A 169 -18.08 10.32 7.44
C GLY A 169 -17.78 8.82 7.72
N ASP A 170 -17.53 8.04 6.67
CA ASP A 170 -17.26 6.60 6.75
C ASP A 170 -15.75 6.34 6.78
N TYR A 171 -15.27 5.90 7.91
CA TYR A 171 -13.87 5.55 8.14
C TYR A 171 -13.67 4.03 8.37
N ALA A 172 -14.62 3.20 7.90
CA ALA A 172 -14.44 1.75 7.83
C ALA A 172 -13.24 1.43 6.91
N PRO A 173 -12.25 0.66 7.38
CA PRO A 173 -10.96 0.58 6.68
C PRO A 173 -11.03 -0.26 5.41
N LEU A 174 -10.85 0.38 4.26
CA LEU A 174 -10.42 -0.29 3.02
C LEU A 174 -8.88 -0.40 2.99
N SER A 175 -8.19 0.57 3.60
CA SER A 175 -6.76 0.57 3.92
C SER A 175 -6.58 1.34 5.21
N ALA A 176 -5.96 0.75 6.22
CA ALA A 176 -5.87 1.38 7.53
C ALA A 176 -4.73 2.41 7.62
N VAL A 177 -4.88 3.42 8.50
CA VAL A 177 -3.82 4.39 8.84
C VAL A 177 -2.48 3.71 9.12
N ASN A 178 -2.46 2.60 9.88
CA ASN A 178 -1.23 1.85 10.19
C ASN A 178 -0.52 1.27 8.95
N ILE A 179 -1.20 1.07 7.84
CA ILE A 179 -0.56 0.66 6.58
C ILE A 179 0.40 1.75 6.11
N PHE A 180 0.00 3.03 6.14
CA PHE A 180 0.87 4.13 5.72
C PHE A 180 1.90 4.51 6.78
N VAL A 181 1.67 4.25 8.06
CA VAL A 181 2.74 4.30 9.07
C VAL A 181 3.86 3.33 8.69
N LYS A 182 3.53 2.11 8.30
CA LYS A 182 4.50 1.10 7.86
C LYS A 182 5.09 1.45 6.50
N ASP A 183 4.27 1.74 5.50
CA ASP A 183 4.71 1.89 4.11
C ASP A 183 5.61 3.13 3.92
N LEU A 184 5.24 4.27 4.52
CA LEU A 184 6.10 5.46 4.51
C LEU A 184 7.35 5.25 5.37
N GLY A 185 7.28 4.40 6.40
CA GLY A 185 8.47 3.95 7.14
C GLY A 185 9.46 3.22 6.23
N ILE A 186 9.00 2.30 5.36
CA ILE A 186 9.82 1.62 4.34
C ILE A 186 10.41 2.64 3.35
N VAL A 187 9.60 3.60 2.90
CA VAL A 187 10.05 4.69 2.00
C VAL A 187 11.20 5.48 2.63
N LEU A 188 11.04 5.91 3.88
CA LEU A 188 12.06 6.72 4.59
C LEU A 188 13.34 5.93 4.85
N GLU A 189 13.25 4.65 5.23
CA GLU A 189 14.43 3.80 5.42
C GLU A 189 15.16 3.59 4.09
N THR A 190 14.43 3.35 2.98
CA THR A 190 15.02 3.28 1.64
C THR A 190 15.76 4.58 1.28
N GLY A 191 15.17 5.75 1.58
CA GLY A 191 15.83 7.03 1.36
C GLY A 191 17.11 7.19 2.20
N LYS A 192 17.08 6.76 3.45
CA LYS A 192 18.23 6.78 4.35
C LYS A 192 19.37 5.88 3.84
N GLU A 193 19.06 4.64 3.43
CA GLU A 193 20.04 3.71 2.85
C GLU A 193 20.71 4.30 1.59
N LEU A 194 19.95 5.01 0.76
CA LEU A 194 20.44 5.62 -0.47
C LEU A 194 21.01 7.04 -0.27
N THR A 195 21.01 7.56 0.95
CA THR A 195 21.39 8.96 1.24
C THR A 195 20.58 9.95 0.39
N PHE A 196 19.28 9.67 0.21
CA PHE A 196 18.36 10.44 -0.62
C PHE A 196 17.36 11.21 0.24
N PRO A 197 17.21 12.55 0.09
CA PRO A 197 16.30 13.35 0.89
C PRO A 197 14.83 13.12 0.48
N LEU A 198 13.95 12.93 1.47
CA LEU A 198 12.51 12.67 1.30
C LEU A 198 11.65 13.61 2.17
N PRO A 199 11.73 14.94 2.00
CA PRO A 199 11.05 15.90 2.87
C PRO A 199 9.53 15.75 2.85
N LEU A 200 8.90 15.52 1.69
CA LEU A 200 7.44 15.36 1.58
C LEU A 200 6.97 14.06 2.25
N SER A 201 7.69 12.96 2.04
CA SER A 201 7.37 11.68 2.67
C SER A 201 7.53 11.73 4.18
N ALA A 202 8.55 12.43 4.67
CA ALA A 202 8.76 12.62 6.09
C ALA A 202 7.61 13.40 6.74
N ALA A 203 7.16 14.50 6.11
CA ALA A 203 6.02 15.27 6.58
C ALA A 203 4.73 14.44 6.58
N ALA A 204 4.43 13.74 5.49
CA ALA A 204 3.28 12.85 5.39
C ALA A 204 3.31 11.73 6.45
N HIS A 205 4.47 11.10 6.66
CA HIS A 205 4.64 10.07 7.68
C HIS A 205 4.30 10.57 9.08
N GLN A 206 4.68 11.82 9.42
CA GLN A 206 4.35 12.42 10.71
C GLN A 206 2.84 12.61 10.88
N GLN A 207 2.09 12.92 9.84
CA GLN A 207 0.62 13.02 9.90
C GLN A 207 0.00 11.65 10.21
N PHE A 208 0.44 10.57 9.54
CA PHE A 208 -0.04 9.20 9.82
C PHE A 208 0.36 8.73 11.23
N LEU A 209 1.57 9.06 11.69
CA LEU A 209 1.99 8.79 13.07
C LEU A 209 1.11 9.53 14.08
N GLY A 210 0.78 10.80 13.81
CA GLY A 210 -0.13 11.59 14.62
C GLY A 210 -1.53 10.97 14.71
N ALA A 211 -2.06 10.49 13.58
CA ALA A 211 -3.34 9.78 13.56
C ALA A 211 -3.28 8.47 14.35
N ALA A 212 -2.24 7.67 14.16
CA ALA A 212 -2.06 6.41 14.89
C ALA A 212 -1.91 6.65 16.41
N ALA A 213 -1.14 7.66 16.82
CA ALA A 213 -1.00 8.07 18.23
C ALA A 213 -2.30 8.56 18.83
N ALA A 214 -3.20 9.12 18.02
CA ALA A 214 -4.55 9.53 18.44
C ALA A 214 -5.55 8.37 18.54
N GLY A 215 -5.11 7.11 18.31
CA GLY A 215 -5.94 5.92 18.40
C GLY A 215 -6.63 5.53 17.09
N LEU A 216 -6.36 6.22 15.96
CA LEU A 216 -7.02 6.02 14.67
C LEU A 216 -6.32 4.97 13.79
N GLY A 217 -5.32 4.25 14.32
CA GLY A 217 -4.45 3.36 13.55
C GLY A 217 -5.18 2.25 12.77
N LYS A 218 -6.38 1.87 13.20
CA LYS A 218 -7.21 0.82 12.56
C LYS A 218 -8.33 1.39 11.67
N GLU A 219 -8.56 2.69 11.70
CA GLU A 219 -9.51 3.34 10.81
C GLU A 219 -8.93 3.45 9.39
N ASP A 220 -9.79 3.75 8.41
CA ASP A 220 -9.38 4.02 7.03
C ASP A 220 -8.30 5.10 6.98
N ASP A 221 -7.39 5.02 6.04
CA ASP A 221 -6.26 5.93 5.92
C ASP A 221 -6.68 7.39 5.67
N SER A 222 -7.90 7.63 5.17
CA SER A 222 -8.53 8.95 5.09
C SER A 222 -8.78 9.59 6.47
N ALA A 223 -8.83 8.79 7.55
CA ALA A 223 -8.99 9.29 8.91
C ALA A 223 -7.82 10.17 9.39
N VAL A 224 -6.72 10.24 8.63
CA VAL A 224 -5.64 11.20 8.88
C VAL A 224 -6.14 12.65 8.94
N ILE A 225 -7.27 12.99 8.29
CA ILE A 225 -7.91 14.31 8.39
C ILE A 225 -8.36 14.64 9.82
N LYS A 226 -8.71 13.65 10.64
CA LYS A 226 -9.15 13.86 12.03
C LYS A 226 -8.05 14.47 12.91
N VAL A 227 -6.78 14.40 12.49
CA VAL A 227 -5.69 15.14 13.14
C VAL A 227 -5.93 16.63 13.02
N PHE A 228 -6.33 17.12 11.83
CA PHE A 228 -6.64 18.52 11.59
C PHE A 228 -7.93 18.95 12.28
N GLN A 229 -8.93 18.07 12.41
CA GLN A 229 -10.13 18.33 13.21
C GLN A 229 -9.76 18.74 14.64
N LYS A 230 -8.84 18.00 15.29
CA LYS A 230 -8.37 18.32 16.64
C LYS A 230 -7.49 19.56 16.69
N LEU A 231 -6.57 19.72 15.72
CA LEU A 231 -5.58 20.83 15.74
C LEU A 231 -6.18 22.16 15.31
N ALA A 232 -7.09 22.18 14.34
CA ALA A 232 -7.65 23.37 13.73
C ALA A 232 -9.09 23.66 14.16
N GLY A 233 -9.74 22.77 14.93
CA GLY A 233 -11.12 22.94 15.39
C GLY A 233 -12.10 23.06 14.21
N ILE A 234 -11.97 22.16 13.24
CA ILE A 234 -12.91 22.07 12.10
C ILE A 234 -13.96 21.01 12.37
N ASP A 235 -15.15 21.19 11.83
CA ASP A 235 -16.20 20.18 11.83
C ASP A 235 -16.12 19.35 10.56
N LEU A 236 -15.94 18.04 10.70
CA LEU A 236 -15.95 17.10 9.59
C LEU A 236 -17.39 16.63 9.33
N PRO A 237 -17.71 16.24 8.07
CA PRO A 237 -18.97 15.58 7.77
C PRO A 237 -19.19 14.35 8.67
N GLU A 238 -20.40 14.19 9.15
CA GLU A 238 -20.82 13.04 9.96
C GLU A 238 -21.38 11.94 9.05
N ALA A 239 -21.31 10.69 9.53
CA ALA A 239 -21.95 9.57 8.85
C ALA A 239 -23.45 9.86 8.68
N LYS A 240 -23.97 9.61 7.49
CA LYS A 240 -25.42 9.70 7.25
C LYS A 240 -26.08 8.55 8.02
N ASP A 241 -27.05 8.86 8.89
CA ASP A 241 -27.92 7.86 9.49
C ASP A 241 -28.61 7.06 8.36
N GLU A 242 -28.46 5.73 8.37
CA GLU A 242 -29.18 4.82 7.45
C GLU A 242 -30.67 4.76 7.76
#